data_75f15e96655bedb9fa632647329a2d19
#
_entry.id   75f15e96655bedb9fa632647329a2d19
#
_cell.length_a   1.000
_cell.length_b   1.000
_cell.length_c   1.000
_cell.angle_alpha   90.00
_cell.angle_beta   90.00
_cell.angle_gamma   90.00
#
_symmetry.space_group_name_H-M   'P 1'
#
loop_
_entity.id
_entity.type
_entity.pdbx_description
1 polymer ?
#
loop_
_entity_poly.entity_id
_entity_poly.type
_entity_poly.pdbx_seq_one_letter_code
_entity_poly.pdbx_strand_id
1 'polypeptide(L)'
;GEEAPHIVFTPYLRALAAQLTEGVTSPAEKAKRIYDYVTLNFRYHFQPSYFGHESIAENCARSRRGDCGIMALTFITLCRLVGIPARWQSGLSVSPTGVGCHDWAMFYIAPKGWMYADCSFGASMARQGEEELRRHYFGSLDTGRMVANRAFEAPFDPPMYGFRSDPYDNQSGECEVDGVGLYGDALDTRKELVDFEDL
;
A
#
# COMPACT_ATOMS: atom_id res chain seq x y z
N GLY A 1 1.72 -0.68 16.33
CA GLY A 1 1.27 0.60 16.84
C GLY A 1 0.85 1.55 15.74
N GLU A 2 0.45 2.76 16.12
CA GLU A 2 0.21 3.87 15.20
C GLU A 2 1.52 4.36 14.59
N GLU A 3 1.42 5.00 13.42
CA GLU A 3 2.50 5.63 12.69
C GLU A 3 1.91 6.84 11.94
N ALA A 4 1.82 7.95 12.68
CA ALA A 4 1.25 9.18 12.14
C ALA A 4 2.13 9.72 10.99
N PRO A 5 1.56 10.45 10.04
CA PRO A 5 0.16 10.88 9.97
C PRO A 5 -0.80 9.86 9.33
N HIS A 6 -0.31 8.79 8.69
CA HIS A 6 -1.11 7.96 7.80
C HIS A 6 -1.68 6.68 8.44
N ILE A 7 -1.07 6.18 9.52
CA ILE A 7 -1.57 5.01 10.25
C ILE A 7 -2.05 5.47 11.62
N VAL A 8 -3.32 5.88 11.69
CA VAL A 8 -3.96 6.44 12.89
C VAL A 8 -5.17 5.59 13.27
N PHE A 9 -5.29 5.28 14.57
CA PHE A 9 -6.31 4.40 15.11
C PHE A 9 -7.55 5.18 15.57
N THR A 10 -8.33 5.64 14.63
CA THR A 10 -9.56 6.39 14.93
C THR A 10 -10.64 5.52 15.58
N PRO A 11 -11.61 6.12 16.30
CA PRO A 11 -12.74 5.38 16.85
C PRO A 11 -13.53 4.60 15.78
N TYR A 12 -13.69 5.18 14.59
CA TYR A 12 -14.36 4.52 13.48
C TYR A 12 -13.60 3.27 13.00
N LEU A 13 -12.29 3.38 12.78
CA LEU A 13 -11.47 2.25 12.34
C LEU A 13 -11.37 1.14 13.40
N ARG A 14 -11.37 1.50 14.70
CA ARG A 14 -11.45 0.52 15.80
C ARG A 14 -12.76 -0.26 15.76
N ALA A 15 -13.88 0.43 15.60
CA ALA A 15 -15.19 -0.21 15.49
C ALA A 15 -15.29 -1.10 14.24
N LEU A 16 -14.80 -0.61 13.12
CA LEU A 16 -14.77 -1.36 11.86
C LEU A 16 -13.92 -2.64 11.97
N ALA A 17 -12.71 -2.52 12.51
CA ALA A 17 -11.81 -3.66 12.69
C ALA A 17 -12.44 -4.73 13.62
N ALA A 18 -13.07 -4.31 14.71
CA ALA A 18 -13.80 -5.19 15.61
C ALA A 18 -14.95 -5.91 14.91
N GLN A 19 -15.76 -5.18 14.14
CA GLN A 19 -16.88 -5.73 13.36
C GLN A 19 -16.40 -6.75 12.33
N LEU A 20 -15.38 -6.44 11.56
CA LEU A 20 -14.84 -7.32 10.50
C LEU A 20 -14.30 -8.63 11.08
N THR A 21 -13.79 -8.59 12.30
CA THR A 21 -13.13 -9.75 12.92
C THR A 21 -13.93 -10.37 14.07
N GLU A 22 -15.21 -10.01 14.20
CA GLU A 22 -16.09 -10.56 15.24
C GLU A 22 -16.16 -12.08 15.17
N GLY A 23 -15.99 -12.72 16.33
CA GLY A 23 -16.01 -14.17 16.48
C GLY A 23 -14.79 -14.91 15.89
N VAL A 24 -13.79 -14.19 15.37
CA VAL A 24 -12.57 -14.78 14.77
C VAL A 24 -11.41 -14.69 15.74
N THR A 25 -10.78 -15.82 16.02
CA THR A 25 -9.57 -15.91 16.87
C THR A 25 -8.29 -16.01 16.03
N SER A 26 -8.33 -16.69 14.89
CA SER A 26 -7.18 -16.88 14.00
C SER A 26 -6.67 -15.58 13.39
N PRO A 27 -5.39 -15.19 13.60
CA PRO A 27 -4.82 -14.01 12.97
C PRO A 27 -4.88 -14.06 11.43
N ALA A 28 -4.66 -15.23 10.84
CA ALA A 28 -4.71 -15.39 9.38
C ALA A 28 -6.13 -15.15 8.83
N GLU A 29 -7.14 -15.64 9.53
CA GLU A 29 -8.53 -15.42 9.13
C GLU A 29 -8.95 -13.95 9.34
N LYS A 30 -8.49 -13.30 10.42
CA LYS A 30 -8.71 -11.86 10.62
C LYS A 30 -8.12 -11.04 9.46
N ALA A 31 -6.86 -11.30 9.10
CA ALA A 31 -6.21 -10.64 7.99
C ALA A 31 -6.97 -10.88 6.67
N LYS A 32 -7.43 -12.12 6.45
CA LYS A 32 -8.22 -12.46 5.27
C LYS A 32 -9.54 -11.69 5.20
N ARG A 33 -10.29 -11.60 6.29
CA ARG A 33 -11.54 -10.81 6.32
C ARG A 33 -11.30 -9.33 6.04
N ILE A 34 -10.21 -8.77 6.55
CA ILE A 34 -9.81 -7.39 6.26
C ILE A 34 -9.47 -7.23 4.77
N TYR A 35 -8.70 -8.17 4.20
CA TYR A 35 -8.37 -8.20 2.78
C TYR A 35 -9.63 -8.31 1.90
N ASP A 36 -10.51 -9.24 2.23
CA ASP A 36 -11.78 -9.42 1.52
C ASP A 36 -12.65 -8.15 1.61
N TYR A 37 -12.71 -7.50 2.77
CA TYR A 37 -13.42 -6.25 2.92
C TYR A 37 -12.90 -5.17 1.97
N VAL A 38 -11.60 -4.97 1.88
CA VAL A 38 -10.99 -3.98 0.99
C VAL A 38 -11.20 -4.39 -0.47
N THR A 39 -10.84 -5.59 -0.86
CA THR A 39 -10.82 -6.01 -2.25
C THR A 39 -12.21 -6.16 -2.88
N LEU A 40 -13.21 -6.53 -2.11
CA LEU A 40 -14.58 -6.72 -2.61
C LEU A 40 -15.43 -5.44 -2.59
N ASN A 41 -15.04 -4.45 -1.78
CA ASN A 41 -15.89 -3.26 -1.60
C ASN A 41 -15.27 -1.97 -2.12
N PHE A 42 -13.96 -1.90 -2.34
CA PHE A 42 -13.31 -0.66 -2.72
C PHE A 42 -13.08 -0.57 -4.23
N ARG A 43 -12.98 0.67 -4.71
CA ARG A 43 -12.65 0.98 -6.11
C ARG A 43 -11.37 1.78 -6.16
N TYR A 44 -10.52 1.46 -7.13
CA TYR A 44 -9.35 2.27 -7.41
C TYR A 44 -9.73 3.70 -7.76
N HIS A 45 -9.07 4.63 -7.12
CA HIS A 45 -9.21 6.06 -7.36
C HIS A 45 -7.89 6.74 -7.00
N PHE A 46 -7.20 7.28 -8.00
CA PHE A 46 -5.94 7.97 -7.79
C PHE A 46 -6.14 9.18 -6.87
N GLN A 47 -5.24 9.31 -5.88
CA GLN A 47 -5.23 10.41 -4.92
C GLN A 47 -3.95 11.24 -5.13
N PRO A 48 -4.04 12.46 -5.65
CA PRO A 48 -2.86 13.25 -5.99
C PRO A 48 -2.09 13.73 -4.77
N SER A 49 -2.73 13.82 -3.60
CA SER A 49 -2.12 14.28 -2.36
C SER A 49 -2.69 13.53 -1.15
N TYR A 50 -1.80 13.06 -0.29
CA TYR A 50 -2.18 12.35 0.94
C TYR A 50 -2.37 13.31 2.13
N PHE A 51 -1.80 14.50 2.09
CA PHE A 51 -1.91 15.52 3.15
C PHE A 51 -3.32 16.08 3.35
N GLY A 52 -4.18 15.95 2.37
CA GLY A 52 -5.56 16.46 2.45
C GLY A 52 -6.47 15.72 3.43
N HIS A 53 -5.97 14.69 4.13
CA HIS A 53 -6.74 13.84 5.01
C HIS A 53 -6.08 13.69 6.38
N GLU A 54 -6.82 13.94 7.47
CA GLU A 54 -6.35 13.66 8.84
C GLU A 54 -6.12 12.17 9.10
N SER A 55 -6.94 11.31 8.46
CA SER A 55 -6.79 9.86 8.47
C SER A 55 -7.13 9.31 7.10
N ILE A 56 -6.11 8.96 6.34
CA ILE A 56 -6.23 8.36 5.01
C ILE A 56 -7.02 7.05 5.06
N ALA A 57 -6.71 6.18 6.03
CA ALA A 57 -7.37 4.89 6.16
C ALA A 57 -8.87 5.04 6.49
N GLU A 58 -9.25 6.01 7.34
CA GLU A 58 -10.66 6.26 7.63
C GLU A 58 -11.39 6.84 6.42
N ASN A 59 -10.78 7.80 5.73
CA ASN A 59 -11.37 8.37 4.51
C ASN A 59 -11.60 7.28 3.46
N CYS A 60 -10.62 6.42 3.24
CA CYS A 60 -10.73 5.30 2.31
C CYS A 60 -11.84 4.31 2.72
N ALA A 61 -11.89 3.93 4.00
CA ALA A 61 -12.89 2.99 4.50
C ALA A 61 -14.32 3.54 4.37
N ARG A 62 -14.52 4.85 4.57
CA ARG A 62 -15.83 5.51 4.42
C ARG A 62 -16.22 5.72 2.96
N SER A 63 -15.31 6.21 2.14
CA SER A 63 -15.56 6.48 0.72
C SER A 63 -15.54 5.24 -0.15
N ARG A 64 -14.89 4.17 0.31
CA ARG A 64 -14.58 2.94 -0.44
C ARG A 64 -13.81 3.23 -1.72
N ARG A 65 -12.91 4.21 -1.68
CA ARG A 65 -12.08 4.66 -2.80
C ARG A 65 -10.66 4.92 -2.30
N GLY A 66 -9.69 4.52 -3.10
CA GLY A 66 -8.28 4.77 -2.84
C GLY A 66 -7.41 4.25 -3.98
N ASP A 67 -6.20 4.76 -4.06
CA ASP A 67 -5.15 4.19 -4.90
C ASP A 67 -4.48 3.00 -4.21
N CYS A 68 -3.41 2.49 -4.81
CA CYS A 68 -2.68 1.34 -4.26
C CYS A 68 -2.17 1.61 -2.85
N GLY A 69 -1.56 2.77 -2.63
CA GLY A 69 -1.01 3.17 -1.34
C GLY A 69 -2.08 3.33 -0.27
N ILE A 70 -3.16 4.02 -0.58
CA ILE A 70 -4.27 4.25 0.35
C ILE A 70 -4.95 2.93 0.75
N MET A 71 -5.15 2.03 -0.21
CA MET A 71 -5.69 0.70 0.09
C MET A 71 -4.73 -0.13 0.95
N ALA A 72 -3.42 -0.06 0.68
CA ALA A 72 -2.40 -0.71 1.50
C ALA A 72 -2.38 -0.17 2.93
N LEU A 73 -2.39 1.17 3.11
CA LEU A 73 -2.44 1.82 4.42
C LEU A 73 -3.71 1.46 5.20
N THR A 74 -4.84 1.35 4.51
CA THR A 74 -6.11 0.91 5.15
C THR A 74 -6.01 -0.52 5.65
N PHE A 75 -5.49 -1.44 4.85
CA PHE A 75 -5.25 -2.83 5.25
C PHE A 75 -4.27 -2.91 6.43
N ILE A 76 -3.15 -2.19 6.38
CA ILE A 76 -2.14 -2.13 7.44
C ILE A 76 -2.77 -1.64 8.74
N THR A 77 -3.52 -0.54 8.69
CA THR A 77 -4.15 0.06 9.87
C THR A 77 -5.14 -0.91 10.52
N LEU A 78 -6.01 -1.53 9.74
CA LEU A 78 -6.98 -2.51 10.24
C LEU A 78 -6.28 -3.76 10.80
N CYS A 79 -5.23 -4.27 10.17
CA CYS A 79 -4.44 -5.40 10.69
C CYS A 79 -3.78 -5.05 12.03
N ARG A 80 -3.15 -3.89 12.14
CA ARG A 80 -2.51 -3.44 13.40
C ARG A 80 -3.53 -3.28 14.53
N LEU A 81 -4.74 -2.80 14.23
CA LEU A 81 -5.83 -2.67 15.19
C LEU A 81 -6.27 -4.00 15.81
N VAL A 82 -6.15 -5.10 15.07
CA VAL A 82 -6.51 -6.44 15.55
C VAL A 82 -5.29 -7.26 16.00
N GLY A 83 -4.16 -6.60 16.22
CA GLY A 83 -2.94 -7.19 16.76
C GLY A 83 -2.05 -7.92 15.74
N ILE A 84 -2.29 -7.76 14.45
CA ILE A 84 -1.46 -8.34 13.39
C ILE A 84 -0.38 -7.35 12.99
N PRO A 85 0.92 -7.65 13.14
CA PRO A 85 1.98 -6.80 12.62
C PRO A 85 1.83 -6.63 11.10
N ALA A 86 1.82 -5.39 10.65
CA ALA A 86 1.72 -5.08 9.24
C ALA A 86 2.55 -3.82 8.93
N ARG A 87 3.11 -3.74 7.71
CA ARG A 87 3.97 -2.65 7.28
C ARG A 87 3.84 -2.37 5.80
N TRP A 88 4.25 -1.18 5.42
CA TRP A 88 4.34 -0.70 4.06
C TRP A 88 5.46 -1.37 3.27
N GLN A 89 5.23 -1.53 1.98
CA GLN A 89 6.25 -1.76 0.97
C GLN A 89 5.81 -1.13 -0.33
N SER A 90 6.73 -0.47 -1.01
CA SER A 90 6.52 0.17 -2.30
C SER A 90 7.65 -0.10 -3.28
N GLY A 91 7.39 0.15 -4.55
CA GLY A 91 8.36 -0.04 -5.60
C GLY A 91 7.73 0.02 -6.99
N LEU A 92 8.17 -0.85 -7.87
CA LEU A 92 7.67 -0.92 -9.23
C LEU A 92 6.89 -2.22 -9.47
N SER A 93 5.82 -2.09 -10.22
CA SER A 93 5.17 -3.21 -10.90
C SER A 93 5.64 -3.23 -12.34
N VAL A 94 6.25 -4.31 -12.75
CA VAL A 94 6.86 -4.50 -14.08
C VAL A 94 6.09 -5.57 -14.83
N SER A 95 5.75 -5.30 -16.09
CA SER A 95 5.13 -6.25 -17.01
C SER A 95 5.70 -6.06 -18.40
N PRO A 96 5.48 -7.00 -19.33
CA PRO A 96 5.89 -6.82 -20.72
C PRO A 96 5.36 -5.57 -21.40
N THR A 97 4.27 -5.00 -20.86
CA THR A 97 3.60 -3.81 -21.41
C THR A 97 4.02 -2.51 -20.76
N GLY A 98 4.82 -2.54 -19.68
CA GLY A 98 5.31 -1.33 -19.05
C GLY A 98 5.72 -1.47 -17.59
N VAL A 99 6.20 -0.36 -17.06
CA VAL A 99 6.67 -0.21 -15.68
C VAL A 99 5.87 0.90 -15.00
N GLY A 100 5.28 0.60 -13.85
CA GLY A 100 4.53 1.56 -13.05
C GLY A 100 4.95 1.59 -11.58
N CYS A 101 4.76 2.73 -10.92
CA CYS A 101 4.87 2.82 -9.47
C CYS A 101 3.75 2.02 -8.82
N HIS A 102 4.04 1.33 -7.72
CA HIS A 102 3.05 0.51 -7.05
C HIS A 102 3.36 0.27 -5.59
N ASP A 103 2.29 0.13 -4.78
CA ASP A 103 2.32 -0.03 -3.35
C ASP A 103 1.53 -1.25 -2.92
N TRP A 104 2.03 -1.92 -1.89
CA TRP A 104 1.38 -3.07 -1.26
C TRP A 104 1.69 -3.15 0.23
N ALA A 105 1.00 -4.02 0.92
CA ALA A 105 1.23 -4.28 2.33
C ALA A 105 2.01 -5.58 2.53
N MET A 106 2.73 -5.64 3.65
CA MET A 106 3.21 -6.87 4.26
C MET A 106 2.52 -7.06 5.61
N PHE A 107 2.21 -8.31 5.98
CA PHE A 107 1.66 -8.66 7.27
C PHE A 107 2.29 -9.96 7.80
N TYR A 108 2.34 -10.09 9.13
CA TYR A 108 3.03 -11.21 9.76
C TYR A 108 2.05 -12.20 10.39
N ILE A 109 2.18 -13.47 10.04
CA ILE A 109 1.42 -14.57 10.61
C ILE A 109 2.36 -15.68 11.11
N ALA A 110 2.41 -15.91 12.44
CA ALA A 110 3.17 -17.02 12.98
C ALA A 110 2.50 -18.37 12.63
N PRO A 111 3.25 -19.43 12.32
CA PRO A 111 4.70 -19.49 12.12
C PRO A 111 5.15 -19.18 10.69
N LYS A 112 4.23 -18.75 9.79
CA LYS A 112 4.52 -18.54 8.35
C LYS A 112 5.50 -17.40 8.08
N GLY A 113 5.56 -16.38 8.97
CA GLY A 113 6.39 -15.21 8.78
C GLY A 113 5.67 -14.07 8.07
N TRP A 114 6.46 -13.21 7.40
CA TRP A 114 5.95 -12.09 6.63
C TRP A 114 5.35 -12.56 5.30
N MET A 115 4.14 -12.11 5.04
CA MET A 115 3.37 -12.38 3.83
C MET A 115 2.99 -11.06 3.16
N TYR A 116 2.55 -11.11 1.92
CA TYR A 116 2.17 -9.93 1.13
C TYR A 116 0.66 -9.80 1.02
N ALA A 117 0.18 -8.55 0.85
CA ALA A 117 -1.19 -8.27 0.47
C ALA A 117 -1.23 -7.08 -0.50
N ASP A 118 -1.60 -7.35 -1.74
CA ASP A 118 -1.87 -6.32 -2.73
C ASP A 118 -3.38 -6.10 -2.85
N CYS A 119 -3.87 -5.11 -2.12
CA CYS A 119 -5.30 -4.83 -2.06
C CYS A 119 -5.84 -4.23 -3.36
N SER A 120 -5.06 -3.43 -4.07
CA SER A 120 -5.51 -2.76 -5.29
C SER A 120 -5.57 -3.70 -6.48
N PHE A 121 -4.56 -4.57 -6.65
CA PHE A 121 -4.63 -5.63 -7.66
C PHE A 121 -5.72 -6.64 -7.29
N GLY A 122 -5.81 -7.05 -6.04
CA GLY A 122 -6.91 -7.90 -5.58
C GLY A 122 -8.28 -7.31 -5.87
N ALA A 123 -8.48 -6.01 -5.64
CA ALA A 123 -9.74 -5.32 -5.98
C ALA A 123 -9.98 -5.24 -7.49
N SER A 124 -8.93 -5.13 -8.29
CA SER A 124 -9.04 -5.19 -9.76
C SER A 124 -9.45 -6.58 -10.22
N MET A 125 -8.83 -7.63 -9.71
CA MET A 125 -9.16 -9.02 -10.03
C MET A 125 -10.59 -9.37 -9.62
N ALA A 126 -11.03 -8.93 -8.44
CA ALA A 126 -12.43 -9.10 -8.01
C ALA A 126 -13.43 -8.54 -9.02
N ARG A 127 -13.17 -7.35 -9.56
CA ARG A 127 -14.06 -6.72 -10.57
C ARG A 127 -14.05 -7.43 -11.92
N GLN A 128 -12.98 -8.12 -12.25
CA GLN A 128 -12.84 -8.91 -13.48
C GLN A 128 -13.40 -10.33 -13.33
N GLY A 129 -13.81 -10.73 -12.13
CA GLY A 129 -14.25 -12.10 -11.84
C GLY A 129 -13.12 -13.11 -11.68
N GLU A 130 -11.87 -12.63 -11.60
CA GLU A 130 -10.64 -13.43 -11.49
C GLU A 130 -10.36 -13.78 -10.01
N GLU A 131 -11.19 -14.63 -9.43
CA GLU A 131 -11.15 -14.92 -7.99
C GLU A 131 -9.86 -15.64 -7.57
N GLU A 132 -9.28 -16.49 -8.41
CA GLU A 132 -8.01 -17.17 -8.12
C GLU A 132 -6.86 -16.17 -8.03
N LEU A 133 -6.77 -15.23 -8.96
CA LEU A 133 -5.78 -14.17 -8.93
C LEU A 133 -6.00 -13.22 -7.76
N ARG A 134 -7.27 -12.90 -7.43
CA ARG A 134 -7.58 -12.14 -6.21
C ARG A 134 -7.02 -12.82 -4.96
N ARG A 135 -7.19 -14.13 -4.85
CA ARG A 135 -6.67 -14.90 -3.71
C ARG A 135 -5.15 -15.00 -3.73
N HIS A 136 -4.54 -15.04 -4.89
CA HIS A 136 -3.09 -15.05 -5.03
C HIS A 136 -2.46 -13.81 -4.36
N TYR A 137 -3.06 -12.64 -4.55
CA TYR A 137 -2.61 -11.38 -3.95
C TYR A 137 -2.87 -11.26 -2.43
N PHE A 138 -3.38 -12.30 -1.81
CA PHE A 138 -3.39 -12.48 -0.35
C PHE A 138 -2.39 -13.56 0.06
N GLY A 139 -1.21 -13.16 0.41
CA GLY A 139 -0.09 -14.02 0.82
C GLY A 139 1.08 -13.98 -0.14
N SER A 140 0.86 -13.66 -1.41
CA SER A 140 1.86 -13.64 -2.48
C SER A 140 1.77 -12.39 -3.35
N LEU A 141 2.80 -12.17 -4.17
CA LEU A 141 2.82 -11.22 -5.27
C LEU A 141 3.21 -11.94 -6.56
N ASP A 142 2.95 -11.32 -7.69
CA ASP A 142 3.55 -11.76 -8.96
C ASP A 142 5.06 -11.48 -8.99
N THR A 143 5.75 -12.05 -9.97
CA THR A 143 7.22 -11.93 -10.13
C THR A 143 7.66 -10.56 -10.64
N GLY A 144 6.75 -9.77 -11.19
CA GLY A 144 7.01 -8.45 -11.73
C GLY A 144 7.09 -7.33 -10.68
N ARG A 145 7.69 -7.60 -9.51
CA ARG A 145 7.80 -6.62 -8.41
C ARG A 145 9.23 -6.29 -8.08
N MET A 146 9.56 -5.02 -8.18
CA MET A 146 10.84 -4.48 -7.70
C MET A 146 10.59 -3.62 -6.48
N VAL A 147 11.15 -4.00 -5.34
CA VAL A 147 11.02 -3.24 -4.07
C VAL A 147 11.96 -2.05 -4.09
N ALA A 148 11.43 -0.85 -3.85
CA ALA A 148 12.21 0.36 -3.63
C ALA A 148 12.25 0.73 -2.15
N ASN A 149 11.12 0.70 -1.45
CA ASN A 149 10.99 1.09 -0.05
C ASN A 149 10.31 0.04 0.82
N ARG A 150 10.69 0.04 2.11
CA ARG A 150 10.09 -0.80 3.16
C ARG A 150 9.47 0.00 4.29
N ALA A 151 9.54 1.30 4.22
CA ALA A 151 8.98 2.21 5.19
C ALA A 151 8.32 3.37 4.47
N PHE A 152 7.24 3.87 5.04
CA PHE A 152 6.55 5.05 4.58
C PHE A 152 7.22 6.29 5.17
N GLU A 153 7.49 7.31 4.35
CA GLU A 153 8.12 8.56 4.79
C GLU A 153 9.48 8.41 5.51
N ALA A 154 10.23 7.36 5.25
CA ALA A 154 11.54 7.19 5.88
C ALA A 154 12.48 8.35 5.51
N PRO A 155 13.30 8.85 6.47
CA PRO A 155 14.28 9.87 6.17
C PRO A 155 15.32 9.34 5.19
N PHE A 156 15.86 10.24 4.37
CA PHE A 156 16.99 9.93 3.50
C PHE A 156 18.31 9.97 4.25
N ASP A 157 19.29 9.25 3.72
CA ASP A 157 20.69 9.33 4.13
C ASP A 157 21.59 9.49 2.89
N PRO A 158 22.16 10.66 2.64
CA PRO A 158 22.05 11.92 3.41
C PRO A 158 20.66 12.54 3.39
N PRO A 159 20.30 13.33 4.42
CA PRO A 159 19.00 13.94 4.50
C PRO A 159 18.78 14.99 3.40
N MET A 160 17.57 15.05 2.90
CA MET A 160 17.11 16.11 2.01
C MET A 160 16.72 17.36 2.82
N TYR A 161 17.05 18.55 2.35
CA TYR A 161 16.71 19.83 3.00
C TYR A 161 15.39 20.41 2.50
N GLY A 162 15.02 20.09 1.27
CA GLY A 162 13.76 20.52 0.67
C GLY A 162 12.55 19.77 1.22
N PHE A 163 11.38 20.29 0.90
CA PHE A 163 10.11 19.60 1.17
C PHE A 163 10.05 18.31 0.36
N ARG A 164 9.64 17.23 0.97
CA ARG A 164 9.41 15.96 0.28
C ARG A 164 8.07 15.97 -0.45
N SER A 165 8.05 15.42 -1.66
CA SER A 165 6.82 15.29 -2.42
C SER A 165 5.88 14.27 -1.79
N ASP A 166 4.60 14.40 -2.07
CA ASP A 166 3.56 13.52 -1.57
C ASP A 166 2.94 12.74 -2.73
N PRO A 167 2.82 11.43 -2.64
CA PRO A 167 3.19 10.54 -1.53
C PRO A 167 4.70 10.29 -1.45
N TYR A 168 5.22 10.08 -0.24
CA TYR A 168 6.67 9.92 0.04
C TYR A 168 7.15 8.49 -0.09
N ASP A 169 6.75 7.78 -1.07
CA ASP A 169 7.11 6.37 -1.21
C ASP A 169 8.37 6.12 -2.05
N ASN A 170 8.94 7.18 -2.61
CA ASN A 170 10.21 7.16 -3.33
C ASN A 170 10.24 6.34 -4.62
N GLN A 171 9.12 5.92 -5.14
CA GLN A 171 9.06 5.11 -6.36
C GLN A 171 9.49 5.91 -7.60
N SER A 172 9.17 7.19 -7.61
CA SER A 172 9.53 8.11 -8.69
C SER A 172 10.88 8.77 -8.48
N GLY A 173 11.42 8.68 -7.25
CA GLY A 173 12.60 9.40 -6.83
C GLY A 173 12.31 10.84 -6.44
N GLU A 174 13.22 11.42 -5.68
CA GLU A 174 13.21 12.82 -5.29
C GLU A 174 14.59 13.41 -5.60
N CYS A 175 14.66 14.68 -5.92
CA CYS A 175 15.89 15.34 -6.32
C CYS A 175 16.05 16.68 -5.62
N GLU A 176 17.26 16.95 -5.18
CA GLU A 176 17.66 18.24 -4.61
C GLU A 176 18.99 18.66 -5.19
N VAL A 177 19.12 19.92 -5.60
CA VAL A 177 20.35 20.50 -6.10
C VAL A 177 20.66 21.76 -5.31
N ASP A 178 21.83 21.81 -4.70
CA ASP A 178 22.29 22.93 -3.86
C ASP A 178 21.31 23.33 -2.75
N GLY A 179 20.65 22.35 -2.13
CA GLY A 179 19.66 22.54 -1.07
C GLY A 179 18.29 23.01 -1.56
N VAL A 180 18.04 22.97 -2.87
CA VAL A 180 16.74 23.31 -3.47
C VAL A 180 16.10 22.05 -4.06
N GLY A 181 14.93 21.67 -3.53
CA GLY A 181 14.16 20.53 -4.05
C GLY A 181 13.60 20.83 -5.45
N LEU A 182 13.65 19.83 -6.33
CA LEU A 182 13.08 19.88 -7.67
C LEU A 182 11.75 19.13 -7.68
N TYR A 183 10.67 19.77 -8.12
CA TYR A 183 9.30 19.23 -8.09
C TYR A 183 8.57 19.48 -9.41
N GLY A 184 7.55 18.66 -9.68
CA GLY A 184 6.69 18.81 -10.85
C GLY A 184 7.49 18.87 -12.14
N ASP A 185 7.28 19.91 -12.94
CA ASP A 185 7.93 20.08 -14.25
C ASP A 185 9.46 20.30 -14.18
N ALA A 186 10.01 20.56 -12.99
CA ALA A 186 11.44 20.68 -12.78
C ALA A 186 12.16 19.32 -12.61
N LEU A 187 11.41 18.22 -12.47
CA LEU A 187 11.93 16.88 -12.30
C LEU A 187 11.25 15.91 -13.27
N ASP A 188 11.98 15.43 -14.26
CA ASP A 188 11.52 14.38 -15.16
C ASP A 188 12.16 13.05 -14.74
N THR A 189 11.31 12.04 -14.48
CA THR A 189 11.74 10.69 -14.13
C THR A 189 11.22 9.71 -15.17
N ARG A 190 12.12 8.86 -15.68
CA ARG A 190 11.77 7.84 -16.67
C ARG A 190 12.07 6.45 -16.14
N LYS A 191 11.12 5.55 -16.33
CA LYS A 191 11.27 4.11 -16.06
C LYS A 191 11.07 3.37 -17.36
N GLU A 192 11.99 2.49 -17.68
CA GLU A 192 11.99 1.75 -18.96
C GLU A 192 12.30 0.28 -18.67
N LEU A 193 11.49 -0.61 -19.27
CA LEU A 193 11.80 -2.02 -19.32
C LEU A 193 12.83 -2.24 -20.41
N VAL A 194 14.01 -2.72 -20.05
CA VAL A 194 15.13 -2.93 -20.98
C VAL A 194 15.05 -4.33 -21.61
N ASP A 195 14.66 -5.33 -20.82
CA ASP A 195 14.56 -6.71 -21.26
C ASP A 195 13.56 -7.49 -20.39
N PHE A 196 12.97 -8.54 -20.96
CA PHE A 196 12.03 -9.42 -20.29
C PHE A 196 12.16 -10.84 -20.83
N GLU A 197 12.41 -11.80 -19.94
CA GLU A 197 12.43 -13.22 -20.25
C GLU A 197 11.32 -13.95 -19.49
N ASP A 198 10.50 -14.71 -20.19
CA ASP A 198 9.59 -15.69 -19.59
C ASP A 198 10.40 -16.93 -19.17
N LEU A 199 10.36 -17.27 -17.88
CA LEU A 199 11.05 -18.43 -17.30
C LEU A 199 10.14 -19.65 -17.21
#